data_e2ac21e4e95dfbb75367d2735212b9b2
#
_entry.id   e2ac21e4e95dfbb75367d2735212b9b2
#
_cell.length_a   1.000
_cell.length_b   1.000
_cell.length_c   1.000
_cell.angle_alpha   90.00
_cell.angle_beta   90.00
_cell.angle_gamma   90.00
#
_symmetry.space_group_name_H-M   'P 1'
#
loop_
_entity.id
_entity.type
_entity.pdbx_description
1 polymer ?
#
loop_
_entity_poly.entity_id
_entity_poly.type
_entity_poly.pdbx_seq_one_letter_code
_entity_poly.pdbx_strand_id
1 'polypeptide(L)'
;VEPVMHFAQPADGDSTVKKTPEFIATMTGWINEQNPAGLAWRQRMTYGRPELGAVPETISAPSLVVSGELDPSSNPSVMRPLAERITGAEFIDIPDCGHFSAVEHPDTVARALLSLVKRVQNAQKNA
;
A
#
# COMPACT_ATOMS: atom_id res chain seq x y z
N VAL A 1 -4.46 10.37 -19.31
CA VAL A 1 -3.28 9.55 -19.01
C VAL A 1 -2.19 10.37 -18.33
N GLU A 2 -2.01 11.63 -18.74
CA GLU A 2 -0.97 12.54 -18.23
C GLU A 2 -1.02 12.74 -16.68
N PRO A 3 -2.18 12.92 -16.02
CA PRO A 3 -2.24 13.06 -14.55
C PRO A 3 -1.76 11.83 -13.77
N VAL A 4 -1.68 10.67 -14.39
CA VAL A 4 -1.27 9.41 -13.74
C VAL A 4 0.21 9.11 -13.99
N MET A 5 0.79 9.71 -15.02
CA MET A 5 2.21 9.52 -15.35
C MET A 5 3.16 10.03 -14.27
N HIS A 6 2.73 10.97 -13.42
CA HIS A 6 3.56 11.44 -12.30
C HIS A 6 3.90 10.32 -11.30
N PHE A 7 3.10 9.25 -11.21
CA PHE A 7 3.43 8.09 -10.37
C PHE A 7 4.62 7.29 -10.91
N ALA A 8 4.87 7.35 -12.22
CA ALA A 8 6.02 6.70 -12.84
C ALA A 8 7.26 7.61 -12.92
N GLN A 9 7.11 8.91 -12.68
CA GLN A 9 8.22 9.86 -12.73
C GLN A 9 8.87 10.00 -11.35
N PRO A 10 10.19 9.85 -11.25
CA PRO A 10 10.90 10.07 -9.99
C PRO A 10 10.87 11.54 -9.60
N ALA A 11 10.75 11.80 -8.30
CA ALA A 11 10.81 13.11 -7.70
C ALA A 11 11.83 13.14 -6.54
N ASP A 12 12.15 14.34 -6.08
CA ASP A 12 12.94 14.49 -4.86
C ASP A 12 12.18 13.90 -3.66
N GLY A 13 12.90 13.13 -2.84
CA GLY A 13 12.30 12.45 -1.68
C GLY A 13 11.66 11.09 -1.99
N ASP A 14 11.60 10.65 -3.25
CA ASP A 14 11.18 9.29 -3.59
C ASP A 14 12.24 8.25 -3.19
N SER A 15 11.79 7.00 -3.01
CA SER A 15 12.64 5.85 -2.74
C SER A 15 13.73 5.64 -3.81
N THR A 16 14.81 4.98 -3.43
CA THR A 16 15.88 4.64 -4.38
C THR A 16 15.39 3.71 -5.48
N VAL A 17 14.46 2.79 -5.16
CA VAL A 17 13.85 1.87 -6.13
C VAL A 17 13.01 2.61 -7.16
N LYS A 18 12.20 3.59 -6.74
CA LYS A 18 11.35 4.37 -7.65
C LYS A 18 12.16 5.16 -8.70
N LYS A 19 13.43 5.47 -8.40
CA LYS A 19 14.35 6.15 -9.31
C LYS A 19 15.03 5.22 -10.32
N THR A 20 14.81 3.91 -10.23
CA THR A 20 15.43 2.95 -11.15
C THR A 20 14.75 2.93 -12.52
N PRO A 21 15.48 2.69 -13.60
CA PRO A 21 14.91 2.53 -14.94
C PRO A 21 13.88 1.40 -15.00
N GLU A 22 14.11 0.32 -14.27
CA GLU A 22 13.23 -0.87 -14.22
C GLU A 22 11.88 -0.52 -13.61
N PHE A 23 11.85 0.23 -12.49
CA PHE A 23 10.61 0.68 -11.87
C PHE A 23 9.85 1.61 -12.82
N ILE A 24 10.53 2.60 -13.40
CA ILE A 24 9.93 3.58 -14.33
C ILE A 24 9.32 2.86 -15.54
N ALA A 25 10.05 1.90 -16.14
CA ALA A 25 9.57 1.13 -17.27
C ALA A 25 8.34 0.29 -16.91
N THR A 26 8.35 -0.39 -15.76
CA THR A 26 7.23 -1.20 -15.26
C THR A 26 5.98 -0.35 -15.04
N MET A 27 6.10 0.76 -14.32
CA MET A 27 4.98 1.65 -14.03
C MET A 27 4.42 2.30 -15.30
N THR A 28 5.30 2.73 -16.20
CA THR A 28 4.91 3.30 -17.50
C THR A 28 4.16 2.27 -18.34
N GLY A 29 4.63 1.03 -18.38
CA GLY A 29 3.95 -0.09 -19.06
C GLY A 29 2.54 -0.29 -18.51
N TRP A 30 2.40 -0.45 -17.21
CA TRP A 30 1.09 -0.65 -16.58
C TRP A 30 0.13 0.52 -16.78
N ILE A 31 0.61 1.76 -16.75
CA ILE A 31 -0.23 2.94 -16.99
C ILE A 31 -0.72 2.95 -18.45
N ASN A 32 0.14 2.62 -19.41
CA ASN A 32 -0.21 2.61 -20.83
C ASN A 32 -1.21 1.49 -21.19
N GLU A 33 -1.22 0.39 -20.43
CA GLU A 33 -2.19 -0.70 -20.61
C GLU A 33 -3.58 -0.35 -20.05
N GLN A 34 -3.71 0.72 -19.24
CA GLN A 34 -4.99 1.07 -18.65
C GLN A 34 -5.95 1.69 -19.68
N ASN A 35 -7.24 1.32 -19.56
CA ASN A 35 -8.30 2.03 -20.26
C ASN A 35 -8.47 3.44 -19.65
N PRO A 36 -8.31 4.53 -20.43
CA PRO A 36 -8.41 5.89 -19.90
C PRO A 36 -9.75 6.22 -19.23
N ALA A 37 -10.87 5.69 -19.75
CA ALA A 37 -12.19 5.91 -19.16
C ALA A 37 -12.32 5.19 -17.81
N GLY A 38 -11.80 3.96 -17.71
CA GLY A 38 -11.77 3.21 -16.46
C GLY A 38 -10.88 3.88 -15.40
N LEU A 39 -9.78 4.45 -15.81
CA LEU A 39 -8.88 5.19 -14.93
C LEU A 39 -9.55 6.46 -14.39
N ALA A 40 -10.19 7.25 -15.23
CA ALA A 40 -10.92 8.44 -14.84
C ALA A 40 -12.07 8.11 -13.86
N TRP A 41 -12.77 6.99 -14.09
CA TRP A 41 -13.83 6.52 -13.19
C TRP A 41 -13.30 6.13 -11.81
N ARG A 42 -12.18 5.40 -11.73
CA ARG A 42 -11.53 5.05 -10.46
C ARG A 42 -11.11 6.29 -9.67
N GLN A 43 -10.55 7.30 -10.34
CA GLN A 43 -10.20 8.56 -9.69
C GLN A 43 -11.43 9.27 -9.11
N ARG A 44 -12.56 9.33 -9.84
CA ARG A 44 -13.81 9.91 -9.31
C ARG A 44 -14.29 9.19 -8.05
N MET A 45 -14.19 7.87 -7.99
CA MET A 45 -14.53 7.09 -6.79
C MET A 45 -13.68 7.48 -5.58
N THR A 46 -12.44 7.91 -5.79
CA THR A 46 -11.55 8.31 -4.70
C THR A 46 -12.04 9.58 -4.00
N TYR A 47 -12.58 10.54 -4.74
CA TYR A 47 -13.06 11.81 -4.20
C TYR A 47 -14.39 11.71 -3.43
N GLY A 48 -15.17 10.67 -3.66
CA GLY A 48 -16.50 10.49 -3.05
C GLY A 48 -16.54 9.47 -1.91
N ARG A 49 -15.39 9.01 -1.41
CA ARG A 49 -15.38 8.02 -0.34
C ARG A 49 -15.87 8.62 0.98
N PRO A 50 -16.83 7.97 1.66
CA PRO A 50 -17.20 8.37 3.01
C PRO A 50 -16.04 8.07 3.97
N GLU A 51 -15.92 8.87 5.01
CA GLU A 51 -15.04 8.53 6.13
C GLU A 51 -15.52 7.25 6.81
N LEU A 52 -14.60 6.33 7.08
CA LEU A 52 -14.93 5.05 7.68
C LEU A 52 -15.16 5.13 9.20
N GLY A 53 -14.89 6.29 9.82
CA GLY A 53 -15.16 6.52 11.23
C GLY A 53 -14.60 5.44 12.15
N ALA A 54 -15.49 4.72 12.84
CA ALA A 54 -15.15 3.65 13.78
C ALA A 54 -15.02 2.25 13.14
N VAL A 55 -14.99 2.12 11.83
CA VAL A 55 -14.84 0.81 11.16
C VAL A 55 -13.57 0.07 11.55
N PRO A 56 -12.39 0.69 11.70
CA PRO A 56 -11.18 -0.01 12.12
C PRO A 56 -11.33 -0.77 13.44
N GLU A 57 -12.04 -0.20 14.41
CA GLU A 57 -12.28 -0.83 15.72
C GLU A 57 -13.21 -2.06 15.64
N THR A 58 -13.95 -2.22 14.56
CA THR A 58 -14.82 -3.38 14.34
C THR A 58 -14.12 -4.55 13.66
N ILE A 59 -12.88 -4.36 13.19
CA ILE A 59 -12.13 -5.41 12.50
C ILE A 59 -11.60 -6.40 13.53
N SER A 60 -12.10 -7.64 13.46
CA SER A 60 -11.68 -8.76 14.31
C SER A 60 -10.79 -9.77 13.58
N ALA A 61 -10.67 -9.66 12.26
CA ALA A 61 -9.82 -10.52 11.46
C ALA A 61 -8.32 -10.23 11.70
N PRO A 62 -7.45 -11.24 11.67
CA PRO A 62 -6.01 -11.02 11.69
C PRO A 62 -5.60 -10.05 10.58
N SER A 63 -5.00 -8.93 10.96
CA SER A 63 -4.72 -7.82 10.06
C SER A 63 -3.23 -7.50 10.00
N LEU A 64 -2.80 -7.00 8.85
CA LEU A 64 -1.47 -6.48 8.60
C LEU A 64 -1.60 -5.12 7.92
N VAL A 65 -0.99 -4.10 8.51
CA VAL A 65 -0.88 -2.77 7.93
C VAL A 65 0.57 -2.55 7.51
N VAL A 66 0.77 -2.23 6.25
CA VAL A 66 2.10 -1.97 5.67
C VAL A 66 2.17 -0.51 5.26
N SER A 67 3.25 0.16 5.62
CA SER A 67 3.51 1.55 5.28
C SER A 67 4.91 1.69 4.67
N GLY A 68 5.05 2.50 3.64
CA GLY A 68 6.35 2.95 3.15
C GLY A 68 6.76 4.23 3.85
N GLU A 69 8.02 4.30 4.30
CA GLU A 69 8.55 5.48 5.01
C GLU A 69 8.38 6.78 4.20
N LEU A 70 8.56 6.70 2.88
CA LEU A 70 8.54 7.82 1.95
C LEU A 70 7.19 7.97 1.19
N ASP A 71 6.14 7.24 1.62
CA ASP A 71 4.82 7.39 1.01
C ASP A 71 4.22 8.75 1.37
N PRO A 72 3.93 9.62 0.39
CA PRO A 72 3.41 10.96 0.66
C PRO A 72 1.99 10.97 1.27
N SER A 73 1.24 9.88 1.13
CA SER A 73 -0.16 9.79 1.56
C SER A 73 -0.40 8.80 2.71
N SER A 74 0.41 7.75 2.79
CA SER A 74 0.20 6.61 3.69
C SER A 74 1.50 6.24 4.43
N ASN A 75 2.29 7.26 4.80
CA ASN A 75 3.51 7.09 5.58
C ASN A 75 3.21 6.63 7.03
N PRO A 76 4.23 6.23 7.80
CA PRO A 76 4.05 5.70 9.15
C PRO A 76 3.29 6.62 10.10
N SER A 77 3.41 7.94 9.96
CA SER A 77 2.69 8.88 10.84
C SER A 77 1.17 8.84 10.64
N VAL A 78 0.72 8.45 9.45
CA VAL A 78 -0.69 8.26 9.10
C VAL A 78 -1.17 6.83 9.39
N MET A 79 -0.35 5.84 9.02
CA MET A 79 -0.79 4.44 9.03
C MET A 79 -0.63 3.75 10.38
N ARG A 80 0.32 4.18 11.22
CA ARG A 80 0.49 3.60 12.56
C ARG A 80 -0.72 3.86 13.47
N PRO A 81 -1.26 5.10 13.58
CA PRO A 81 -2.49 5.33 14.34
C PRO A 81 -3.69 4.54 13.83
N LEU A 82 -3.78 4.29 12.51
CA LEU A 82 -4.81 3.43 11.94
C LEU A 82 -4.64 1.98 12.38
N ALA A 83 -3.42 1.44 12.33
CA ALA A 83 -3.12 0.07 12.75
C ALA A 83 -3.44 -0.15 14.24
N GLU A 84 -3.14 0.82 15.09
CA GLU A 84 -3.42 0.78 16.53
C GLU A 84 -4.92 0.70 16.87
N ARG A 85 -5.79 1.18 15.95
CA ARG A 85 -7.24 1.07 16.08
C ARG A 85 -7.78 -0.32 15.72
N ILE A 86 -7.01 -1.16 15.05
CA ILE A 86 -7.40 -2.52 14.66
C ILE A 86 -6.86 -3.50 15.68
N THR A 87 -7.72 -4.15 16.42
CA THR A 87 -7.31 -5.06 17.49
C THR A 87 -6.43 -6.20 16.96
N GLY A 88 -5.20 -6.30 17.47
CA GLY A 88 -4.25 -7.34 17.08
C GLY A 88 -3.65 -7.18 15.68
N ALA A 89 -3.77 -6.01 15.06
CA ALA A 89 -3.08 -5.74 13.79
C ALA A 89 -1.56 -5.70 13.99
N GLU A 90 -0.84 -6.25 13.03
CA GLU A 90 0.60 -6.07 12.87
C GLU A 90 0.84 -4.83 12.02
N PHE A 91 1.83 -4.02 12.41
CA PHE A 91 2.26 -2.86 11.64
C PHE A 91 3.70 -3.03 11.18
N ILE A 92 3.93 -2.81 9.89
CA ILE A 92 5.26 -2.84 9.27
C ILE A 92 5.53 -1.52 8.59
N ASP A 93 6.66 -0.93 8.95
CA ASP A 93 7.24 0.23 8.32
C ASP A 93 8.41 -0.22 7.43
N ILE A 94 8.39 0.14 6.16
CA ILE A 94 9.42 -0.25 5.21
C ILE A 94 10.29 0.98 4.90
N PRO A 95 11.57 0.97 5.33
CA PRO A 95 12.51 2.04 5.03
C PRO A 95 12.76 2.18 3.51
N ASP A 96 13.04 3.40 3.06
CA ASP A 96 13.31 3.71 1.64
C ASP A 96 12.23 3.17 0.70
N CYS A 97 10.97 3.25 1.10
CA CYS A 97 9.83 2.73 0.38
C CYS A 97 8.77 3.81 0.20
N GLY A 98 8.30 3.97 -1.02
CA GLY A 98 7.20 4.87 -1.37
C GLY A 98 5.84 4.17 -1.36
N HIS A 99 4.96 4.63 -2.24
CA HIS A 99 3.56 4.20 -2.31
C HIS A 99 3.36 2.77 -2.83
N PHE A 100 4.29 2.25 -3.61
CA PHE A 100 4.17 0.95 -4.29
C PHE A 100 4.98 -0.13 -3.58
N SER A 101 4.79 -0.30 -2.28
CA SER A 101 5.58 -1.18 -1.43
C SER A 101 5.74 -2.61 -1.97
N ALA A 102 4.71 -3.18 -2.59
CA ALA A 102 4.78 -4.51 -3.20
C ALA A 102 5.66 -4.58 -4.47
N VAL A 103 5.90 -3.44 -5.11
CA VAL A 103 6.80 -3.33 -6.29
C VAL A 103 8.20 -2.92 -5.85
N GLU A 104 8.29 -2.01 -4.89
CA GLU A 104 9.56 -1.47 -4.42
C GLU A 104 10.31 -2.45 -3.51
N HIS A 105 9.57 -3.18 -2.65
CA HIS A 105 10.13 -4.14 -1.69
C HIS A 105 9.36 -5.47 -1.68
N PRO A 106 9.29 -6.20 -2.80
CA PRO A 106 8.44 -7.40 -2.95
C PRO A 106 8.75 -8.48 -1.92
N ASP A 107 10.02 -8.74 -1.63
CA ASP A 107 10.41 -9.76 -0.66
C ASP A 107 9.97 -9.42 0.77
N THR A 108 10.02 -8.16 1.15
CA THR A 108 9.58 -7.70 2.47
C THR A 108 8.08 -7.85 2.61
N VAL A 109 7.32 -7.42 1.61
CA VAL A 109 5.86 -7.56 1.59
C VAL A 109 5.46 -9.05 1.55
N ALA A 110 6.13 -9.87 0.76
CA ALA A 110 5.85 -11.31 0.69
C ALA A 110 6.09 -12.00 2.04
N ARG A 111 7.20 -11.71 2.73
CA ARG A 111 7.47 -12.25 4.07
C ARG A 111 6.41 -11.85 5.09
N ALA A 112 5.98 -10.60 5.05
CA ALA A 112 4.94 -10.08 5.93
C ALA A 112 3.58 -10.77 5.69
N LEU A 113 3.19 -10.96 4.44
CA LEU A 113 1.98 -11.70 4.06
C LEU A 113 2.06 -13.17 4.49
N LEU A 114 3.20 -13.83 4.31
CA LEU A 114 3.39 -15.21 4.78
C LEU A 114 3.29 -15.32 6.31
N SER A 115 3.77 -14.33 7.05
CA SER A 115 3.59 -14.26 8.51
C SER A 115 2.11 -14.16 8.88
N LEU A 116 1.36 -13.29 8.22
CA LEU A 116 -0.08 -13.17 8.41
C LEU A 116 -0.80 -14.49 8.14
N VAL A 117 -0.52 -15.15 7.02
CA VAL A 117 -1.11 -16.45 6.66
C VAL A 117 -0.86 -17.50 7.74
N LYS A 118 0.38 -17.59 8.24
CA LYS A 118 0.72 -18.52 9.33
C LYS A 118 -0.06 -18.23 10.61
N ARG A 119 -0.27 -16.96 10.98
CA ARG A 119 -1.09 -16.57 12.14
C ARG A 119 -2.53 -17.02 11.98
N VAL A 120 -3.12 -16.81 10.79
CA VAL A 120 -4.48 -17.25 10.48
C VAL A 120 -4.61 -18.77 10.61
N GLN A 121 -3.69 -19.54 10.02
CA GLN A 121 -3.69 -21.00 10.09
C GLN A 121 -3.55 -21.52 11.53
N ASN A 122 -2.70 -20.89 12.34
CA ASN A 122 -2.53 -21.28 13.74
C ASN A 122 -3.78 -20.95 14.59
N ALA A 123 -4.43 -19.82 14.35
CA ALA A 123 -5.67 -19.47 15.01
C ALA A 123 -6.79 -20.47 14.70
N GLN A 124 -6.91 -20.91 13.45
CA GLN A 124 -7.90 -21.92 13.04
C GLN A 124 -7.66 -23.31 13.64
N LYS A 125 -6.41 -23.67 13.93
CA LYS A 125 -6.09 -24.99 14.56
C LYS A 125 -6.39 -25.01 16.05
N ASN A 126 -6.49 -23.85 16.69
CA ASN A 126 -6.69 -23.69 18.13
C ASN A 126 -8.13 -23.29 18.50
N ALA A 127 -9.01 -23.15 17.51
CA ALA A 127 -10.45 -22.86 17.67
C ALA A 127 -11.28 -24.14 17.55
#